data_d1493cb8d1d4d8ba77c4adb9620d9e52
#
_entry.id   d1493cb8d1d4d8ba77c4adb9620d9e52
#
_cell.length_a   1.000
_cell.length_b   1.000
_cell.length_c   1.000
_cell.angle_alpha   90.00
_cell.angle_beta   90.00
_cell.angle_gamma   90.00
#
_symmetry.space_group_name_H-M   'P 1'
#
loop_
_entity.id
_entity.type
_entity.pdbx_description
1 polymer ?
#
loop_
_entity_poly.entity_id
_entity_poly.type
_entity_poly.pdbx_seq_one_letter_code
_entity_poly.pdbx_strand_id
1 'polypeptide(L)'
;KCGSGSSGSGRAARSVYDLDRAGMVRTAMFYVAIIAFAFGCTSGMMVISQVSAIMQESFALTATQAAFYVSIMSFMSMSGRFLWGIVTDHFDKYITLSIICGLPVIAMGVLAVSDAMMVAVACLAVTALCYGGFGSTITPITSDLFGAAHVTENYGVMYLAFGFAGLAGPQIAVKLSTGGDYSMAFLTACAISAVAFVMALIVRRKVQAVIHS
;
A
#
# COMPACT_ATOMS: atom_id res chain seq x y z
N LYS A 1 -43.11 26.77 -14.32
CA LYS A 1 -42.72 25.71 -15.27
C LYS A 1 -41.22 25.46 -15.02
N CYS A 2 -40.90 24.50 -14.15
CA CYS A 2 -39.54 24.07 -13.88
C CYS A 2 -39.16 23.04 -14.93
N GLY A 3 -38.02 23.30 -15.57
CA GLY A 3 -37.40 22.37 -16.49
C GLY A 3 -36.77 21.20 -15.76
N SER A 4 -37.04 20.04 -16.24
CA SER A 4 -36.52 18.76 -15.83
C SER A 4 -35.02 18.70 -16.04
N GLY A 5 -34.24 18.56 -14.95
CA GLY A 5 -32.82 18.27 -15.00
C GLY A 5 -32.56 16.84 -15.43
N SER A 6 -31.65 16.70 -16.36
CA SER A 6 -31.19 15.45 -16.94
C SER A 6 -30.62 14.51 -15.87
N SER A 7 -31.18 13.32 -15.77
CA SER A 7 -30.62 12.18 -15.06
C SER A 7 -29.35 11.71 -15.75
N GLY A 8 -28.19 12.09 -15.21
CA GLY A 8 -26.92 11.46 -15.51
C GLY A 8 -26.96 10.03 -14.95
N SER A 9 -27.19 9.06 -15.80
CA SER A 9 -27.05 7.63 -15.52
C SER A 9 -25.57 7.29 -15.31
N GLY A 10 -25.02 7.71 -14.17
CA GLY A 10 -23.81 7.11 -13.64
C GLY A 10 -24.17 5.70 -13.19
N ARG A 11 -23.60 4.69 -13.83
CA ARG A 11 -23.66 3.29 -13.43
C ARG A 11 -23.27 3.22 -11.97
N ALA A 12 -24.26 3.12 -11.07
CA ALA A 12 -24.00 2.88 -9.65
C ALA A 12 -23.14 1.62 -9.56
N ALA A 13 -21.89 1.77 -9.13
CA ALA A 13 -21.00 0.66 -8.88
C ALA A 13 -21.73 -0.24 -7.87
N ARG A 14 -22.00 -1.48 -8.26
CA ARG A 14 -22.68 -2.46 -7.41
C ARG A 14 -21.71 -2.80 -6.31
N SER A 15 -21.86 -2.16 -5.13
CA SER A 15 -21.08 -2.50 -3.94
C SER A 15 -21.36 -3.94 -3.53
N VAL A 16 -20.34 -4.65 -3.08
CA VAL A 16 -20.47 -6.04 -2.60
C VAL A 16 -21.38 -6.09 -1.37
N TYR A 17 -21.28 -5.07 -0.51
CA TYR A 17 -22.12 -4.87 0.66
C TYR A 17 -22.51 -3.38 0.75
N ASP A 18 -23.62 -3.07 1.41
CA ASP A 18 -24.00 -1.71 1.79
C ASP A 18 -24.12 -1.68 3.31
N LEU A 19 -22.98 -1.43 3.96
CA LEU A 19 -22.82 -1.58 5.40
C LEU A 19 -22.37 -0.27 6.05
N ASP A 20 -22.96 0.05 7.18
CA ASP A 20 -22.46 1.04 8.10
C ASP A 20 -21.16 0.56 8.78
N ARG A 21 -20.50 1.43 9.54
CA ARG A 21 -19.26 1.11 10.25
C ARG A 21 -19.38 -0.13 11.14
N ALA A 22 -20.50 -0.29 11.87
CA ALA A 22 -20.69 -1.41 12.78
C ALA A 22 -20.91 -2.74 12.02
N GLY A 23 -21.60 -2.69 10.90
CA GLY A 23 -21.76 -3.82 9.98
C GLY A 23 -20.46 -4.22 9.31
N MET A 24 -19.67 -3.24 8.83
CA MET A 24 -18.36 -3.46 8.19
C MET A 24 -17.41 -4.23 9.10
N VAL A 25 -17.23 -3.81 10.35
CA VAL A 25 -16.31 -4.43 11.32
C VAL A 25 -16.71 -5.87 11.66
N ARG A 26 -17.97 -6.25 11.49
CA ARG A 26 -18.44 -7.64 11.71
C ARG A 26 -18.17 -8.57 10.52
N THR A 27 -17.75 -8.02 9.40
CA THR A 27 -17.52 -8.79 8.16
C THR A 27 -16.10 -9.34 8.12
N ALA A 28 -15.92 -10.63 7.83
CA ALA A 28 -14.60 -11.23 7.65
C ALA A 28 -13.80 -10.56 6.53
N MET A 29 -14.48 -9.98 5.54
CA MET A 29 -13.89 -9.27 4.42
C MET A 29 -13.14 -8.01 4.88
N PHE A 30 -13.64 -7.32 5.91
CA PHE A 30 -12.99 -6.18 6.53
C PHE A 30 -11.61 -6.56 7.09
N TYR A 31 -11.53 -7.65 7.85
CA TYR A 31 -10.25 -8.08 8.45
C TYR A 31 -9.22 -8.48 7.40
N VAL A 32 -9.63 -9.16 6.35
CA VAL A 32 -8.72 -9.54 5.26
C VAL A 32 -8.21 -8.30 4.53
N ALA A 33 -9.10 -7.35 4.24
CA ALA A 33 -8.74 -6.10 3.56
C ALA A 33 -7.83 -5.22 4.42
N ILE A 34 -8.19 -4.99 5.70
CA ILE A 34 -7.39 -4.12 6.58
C ILE A 34 -6.00 -4.71 6.87
N ILE A 35 -5.88 -6.05 6.98
CA ILE A 35 -4.59 -6.72 7.12
C ILE A 35 -3.74 -6.54 5.86
N ALA A 36 -4.33 -6.68 4.67
CA ALA A 36 -3.61 -6.43 3.41
C ALA A 36 -3.04 -5.01 3.36
N PHE A 37 -3.85 -4.00 3.70
CA PHE A 37 -3.41 -2.60 3.76
C PHE A 37 -2.39 -2.35 4.88
N ALA A 38 -2.63 -2.86 6.09
CA ALA A 38 -1.74 -2.65 7.24
C ALA A 38 -0.35 -3.23 6.96
N PHE A 39 -0.26 -4.46 6.50
CA PHE A 39 1.02 -5.11 6.22
C PHE A 39 1.71 -4.52 4.99
N GLY A 40 0.97 -4.22 3.93
CA GLY A 40 1.53 -3.55 2.76
C GLY A 40 2.11 -2.17 3.09
N CYS A 41 1.38 -1.36 3.85
CA CYS A 41 1.87 -0.06 4.31
C CYS A 41 3.04 -0.20 5.30
N THR A 42 3.01 -1.20 6.20
CA THR A 42 4.10 -1.41 7.19
C THR A 42 5.40 -1.75 6.49
N SER A 43 5.39 -2.64 5.49
CA SER A 43 6.61 -2.99 4.76
C SER A 43 7.20 -1.79 4.00
N GLY A 44 6.34 -0.96 3.37
CA GLY A 44 6.79 0.27 2.72
C GLY A 44 7.37 1.29 3.69
N MET A 45 6.67 1.56 4.80
CA MET A 45 7.12 2.49 5.84
C MET A 45 8.40 2.02 6.52
N MET A 46 8.54 0.72 6.75
CA MET A 46 9.73 0.11 7.33
C MET A 46 10.99 0.48 6.55
N VAL A 47 10.92 0.43 5.23
CA VAL A 47 12.05 0.69 4.35
C VAL A 47 12.22 2.18 4.07
N ILE A 48 11.15 2.89 3.73
CA ILE A 48 11.20 4.32 3.39
C ILE A 48 11.72 5.16 4.56
N SER A 49 11.38 4.80 5.80
CA SER A 49 11.86 5.51 6.99
C SER A 49 13.37 5.38 7.22
N GLN A 50 14.00 4.35 6.65
CA GLN A 50 15.42 4.06 6.83
C GLN A 50 16.29 4.46 5.62
N VAL A 51 15.71 5.05 4.57
CA VAL A 51 16.46 5.41 3.34
C VAL A 51 17.72 6.22 3.65
N SER A 52 17.63 7.22 4.54
CA SER A 52 18.78 8.05 4.91
C SER A 52 19.87 7.24 5.59
N ALA A 53 19.51 6.36 6.52
CA ALA A 53 20.45 5.51 7.24
C ALA A 53 21.09 4.47 6.30
N ILE A 54 20.29 3.81 5.46
CA ILE A 54 20.77 2.85 4.46
C ILE A 54 21.79 3.52 3.52
N MET A 55 21.50 4.73 3.03
CA MET A 55 22.42 5.44 2.12
C MET A 55 23.72 5.84 2.81
N GLN A 56 23.68 6.21 4.08
CA GLN A 56 24.88 6.60 4.83
C GLN A 56 25.70 5.39 5.31
N GLU A 57 25.06 4.38 5.86
CA GLU A 57 25.75 3.25 6.51
C GLU A 57 26.17 2.17 5.52
N SER A 58 25.30 1.79 4.56
CA SER A 58 25.63 0.73 3.60
C SER A 58 26.45 1.25 2.39
N PHE A 59 26.27 2.53 2.01
CA PHE A 59 26.93 3.10 0.81
C PHE A 59 27.91 4.23 1.14
N ALA A 60 28.19 4.47 2.43
CA ALA A 60 29.13 5.49 2.91
C ALA A 60 28.88 6.91 2.33
N LEU A 61 27.63 7.27 2.06
CA LEU A 61 27.28 8.58 1.52
C LEU A 61 27.22 9.63 2.64
N THR A 62 27.50 10.88 2.27
CA THR A 62 27.34 12.00 3.20
C THR A 62 25.85 12.24 3.51
N ALA A 63 25.56 12.88 4.65
CA ALA A 63 24.18 13.21 5.05
C ALA A 63 23.45 14.04 3.96
N THR A 64 24.17 14.93 3.28
CA THR A 64 23.58 15.75 2.18
C THR A 64 23.18 14.88 0.98
N GLN A 65 24.05 13.92 0.61
CA GLN A 65 23.74 12.98 -0.49
C GLN A 65 22.59 12.05 -0.10
N ALA A 66 22.58 11.53 1.12
CA ALA A 66 21.47 10.71 1.61
C ALA A 66 20.13 11.46 1.59
N ALA A 67 20.11 12.74 1.99
CA ALA A 67 18.93 13.59 1.92
C ALA A 67 18.39 13.77 0.50
N PHE A 68 19.27 13.80 -0.51
CA PHE A 68 18.86 13.84 -1.92
C PHE A 68 18.08 12.56 -2.29
N TYR A 69 18.54 11.37 -1.88
CA TYR A 69 17.82 10.13 -2.14
C TYR A 69 16.49 10.05 -1.39
N VAL A 70 16.41 10.58 -0.16
CA VAL A 70 15.12 10.69 0.56
C VAL A 70 14.13 11.56 -0.22
N SER A 71 14.61 12.65 -0.83
CA SER A 71 13.77 13.51 -1.69
C SER A 71 13.27 12.78 -2.92
N ILE A 72 14.12 11.97 -3.56
CA ILE A 72 13.72 11.11 -4.69
C ILE A 72 12.62 10.13 -4.24
N MET A 73 12.78 9.46 -3.10
CA MET A 73 11.78 8.50 -2.61
C MET A 73 10.45 9.18 -2.28
N SER A 74 10.49 10.39 -1.73
CA SER A 74 9.29 11.20 -1.47
C SER A 74 8.58 11.57 -2.78
N PHE A 75 9.34 11.96 -3.81
CA PHE A 75 8.80 12.23 -5.14
C PHE A 75 8.21 10.96 -5.79
N MET A 76 8.88 9.81 -5.67
CA MET A 76 8.36 8.53 -6.14
C MET A 76 7.04 8.16 -5.44
N SER A 77 6.95 8.34 -4.13
CA SER A 77 5.73 8.09 -3.36
C SER A 77 4.58 9.02 -3.79
N MET A 78 4.87 10.30 -4.02
CA MET A 78 3.89 11.25 -4.55
C MET A 78 3.42 10.85 -5.95
N SER A 79 4.35 10.55 -6.84
CA SER A 79 4.06 10.09 -8.22
C SER A 79 3.25 8.79 -8.21
N GLY A 80 3.54 7.90 -7.26
CA GLY A 80 2.80 6.66 -7.06
C GLY A 80 1.32 6.89 -6.76
N ARG A 81 0.97 7.91 -5.98
CA ARG A 81 -0.45 8.25 -5.70
C ARG A 81 -1.21 8.60 -6.98
N PHE A 82 -0.61 9.38 -7.87
CA PHE A 82 -1.22 9.73 -9.15
C PHE A 82 -1.26 8.54 -10.10
N LEU A 83 -0.14 7.84 -10.27
CA LEU A 83 -0.03 6.71 -11.18
C LEU A 83 -1.03 5.61 -10.83
N TRP A 84 -0.99 5.14 -9.58
CA TRP A 84 -1.87 4.06 -9.13
C TRP A 84 -3.33 4.50 -9.02
N GLY A 85 -3.61 5.80 -8.80
CA GLY A 85 -4.96 6.35 -8.92
C GLY A 85 -5.51 6.16 -10.33
N ILE A 86 -4.78 6.60 -11.36
CA ILE A 86 -5.15 6.42 -12.76
C ILE A 86 -5.30 4.93 -13.11
N VAL A 87 -4.36 4.10 -12.67
CA VAL A 87 -4.43 2.65 -12.92
C VAL A 87 -5.67 2.04 -12.26
N THR A 88 -6.02 2.44 -11.05
CA THR A 88 -7.21 1.96 -10.33
C THR A 88 -8.51 2.38 -11.00
N ASP A 89 -8.53 3.53 -11.67
CA ASP A 89 -9.71 4.02 -12.41
C ASP A 89 -9.93 3.26 -13.73
N HIS A 90 -8.85 2.78 -14.36
CA HIS A 90 -8.91 2.11 -15.68
C HIS A 90 -8.88 0.58 -15.59
N PHE A 91 -8.31 0.03 -14.53
CA PHE A 91 -8.17 -1.41 -14.32
C PHE A 91 -8.95 -1.87 -13.08
N ASP A 92 -9.03 -3.18 -12.91
CA ASP A 92 -9.63 -3.80 -11.72
C ASP A 92 -8.85 -3.41 -10.46
N LYS A 93 -9.55 -2.81 -9.49
CA LYS A 93 -9.00 -2.29 -8.23
C LYS A 93 -8.27 -3.37 -7.43
N TYR A 94 -8.77 -4.60 -7.48
CA TYR A 94 -8.20 -5.74 -6.74
C TYR A 94 -6.95 -6.30 -7.41
N ILE A 95 -6.87 -6.22 -8.75
CA ILE A 95 -5.63 -6.52 -9.49
C ILE A 95 -4.59 -5.47 -9.15
N THR A 96 -4.96 -4.19 -9.19
CA THR A 96 -4.08 -3.08 -8.85
C THR A 96 -3.53 -3.22 -7.43
N LEU A 97 -4.38 -3.53 -6.44
CA LEU A 97 -3.93 -3.79 -5.07
C LEU A 97 -2.95 -4.97 -5.00
N SER A 98 -3.21 -6.05 -5.73
CA SER A 98 -2.31 -7.20 -5.77
C SER A 98 -0.94 -6.85 -6.37
N ILE A 99 -0.89 -6.03 -7.41
CA ILE A 99 0.37 -5.55 -8.00
C ILE A 99 1.13 -4.66 -7.03
N ILE A 100 0.45 -3.72 -6.38
CA ILE A 100 1.03 -2.81 -5.37
C ILE A 100 1.63 -3.58 -4.19
N CYS A 101 1.01 -4.69 -3.78
CA CYS A 101 1.56 -5.56 -2.73
C CYS A 101 2.66 -6.49 -3.25
N GLY A 102 2.59 -6.93 -4.50
CA GLY A 102 3.51 -7.93 -5.08
C GLY A 102 4.85 -7.34 -5.51
N LEU A 103 4.86 -6.14 -6.09
CA LEU A 103 6.11 -5.48 -6.52
C LEU A 103 7.12 -5.28 -5.38
N PRO A 104 6.73 -4.83 -4.17
CA PRO A 104 7.65 -4.71 -3.04
C PRO A 104 8.24 -6.05 -2.59
N VAL A 105 7.52 -7.18 -2.75
CA VAL A 105 8.09 -8.52 -2.44
C VAL A 105 9.32 -8.79 -3.28
N ILE A 106 9.22 -8.53 -4.59
CA ILE A 106 10.34 -8.72 -5.52
C ILE A 106 11.45 -7.72 -5.21
N ALA A 107 11.10 -6.44 -5.06
CA ALA A 107 12.07 -5.38 -4.80
C ALA A 107 12.87 -5.63 -3.51
N MET A 108 12.19 -6.01 -2.42
CA MET A 108 12.84 -6.30 -1.14
C MET A 108 13.65 -7.59 -1.18
N GLY A 109 13.17 -8.62 -1.90
CA GLY A 109 13.94 -9.85 -2.10
C GLY A 109 15.24 -9.62 -2.87
N VAL A 110 15.21 -8.79 -3.91
CA VAL A 110 16.41 -8.40 -4.67
C VAL A 110 17.35 -7.56 -3.79
N LEU A 111 16.79 -6.62 -3.02
CA LEU A 111 17.57 -5.75 -2.14
C LEU A 111 18.29 -6.53 -1.03
N ALA A 112 17.69 -7.61 -0.54
CA ALA A 112 18.28 -8.45 0.50
C ALA A 112 19.54 -9.22 0.04
N VAL A 113 19.73 -9.39 -1.27
CA VAL A 113 20.85 -10.17 -1.86
C VAL A 113 21.79 -9.33 -2.72
N SER A 114 21.53 -8.05 -2.91
CA SER A 114 22.31 -7.18 -3.81
C SER A 114 22.95 -6.03 -3.05
N ASP A 115 24.28 -5.93 -3.17
CA ASP A 115 25.06 -4.82 -2.60
C ASP A 115 25.27 -3.65 -3.58
N ALA A 116 24.68 -3.73 -4.78
CA ALA A 116 24.84 -2.70 -5.80
C ALA A 116 23.95 -1.47 -5.49
N MET A 117 24.55 -0.30 -5.33
CA MET A 117 23.86 0.96 -5.02
C MET A 117 22.73 1.29 -6.01
N MET A 118 22.97 1.10 -7.33
CA MET A 118 21.95 1.38 -8.35
C MET A 118 20.73 0.47 -8.22
N VAL A 119 20.95 -0.81 -7.87
CA VAL A 119 19.88 -1.77 -7.62
C VAL A 119 19.11 -1.37 -6.36
N ALA A 120 19.83 -0.97 -5.30
CA ALA A 120 19.21 -0.51 -4.06
C ALA A 120 18.31 0.70 -4.32
N VAL A 121 18.80 1.73 -5.01
CA VAL A 121 18.01 2.93 -5.33
C VAL A 121 16.77 2.57 -6.17
N ALA A 122 16.91 1.69 -7.16
CA ALA A 122 15.78 1.25 -7.99
C ALA A 122 14.72 0.49 -7.18
N CYS A 123 15.13 -0.45 -6.33
CA CYS A 123 14.23 -1.22 -5.46
C CYS A 123 13.51 -0.33 -4.43
N LEU A 124 14.23 0.61 -3.82
CA LEU A 124 13.67 1.59 -2.89
C LEU A 124 12.66 2.51 -3.61
N ALA A 125 12.98 2.96 -4.84
CA ALA A 125 12.07 3.80 -5.63
C ALA A 125 10.78 3.06 -6.00
N VAL A 126 10.87 1.80 -6.43
CA VAL A 126 9.69 0.95 -6.71
C VAL A 126 8.84 0.77 -5.45
N THR A 127 9.47 0.53 -4.31
CA THR A 127 8.75 0.37 -3.03
C THR A 127 8.07 1.66 -2.62
N ALA A 128 8.73 2.81 -2.78
CA ALA A 128 8.16 4.12 -2.49
C ALA A 128 6.96 4.44 -3.41
N LEU A 129 7.07 4.10 -4.71
CA LEU A 129 5.99 4.23 -5.68
C LEU A 129 4.77 3.39 -5.29
N CYS A 130 4.98 2.14 -4.89
CA CYS A 130 3.91 1.25 -4.43
C CYS A 130 3.29 1.73 -3.11
N TYR A 131 4.12 2.21 -2.17
CA TYR A 131 3.63 2.78 -0.92
C TYR A 131 2.68 3.95 -1.15
N GLY A 132 3.01 4.85 -2.10
CA GLY A 132 2.12 5.93 -2.51
C GLY A 132 0.76 5.41 -3.00
N GLY A 133 0.75 4.30 -3.70
CA GLY A 133 -0.45 3.68 -4.27
C GLY A 133 -1.46 3.19 -3.24
N PHE A 134 -1.04 2.78 -2.06
CA PHE A 134 -1.99 2.39 -0.99
C PHE A 134 -2.94 3.54 -0.64
N GLY A 135 -2.45 4.78 -0.61
CA GLY A 135 -3.28 5.95 -0.32
C GLY A 135 -4.37 6.21 -1.35
N SER A 136 -4.11 5.96 -2.63
CA SER A 136 -5.08 6.16 -3.70
C SER A 136 -6.04 4.99 -3.89
N THR A 137 -5.65 3.77 -3.52
CA THR A 137 -6.48 2.57 -3.71
C THR A 137 -7.42 2.26 -2.55
N ILE A 138 -7.13 2.73 -1.33
CA ILE A 138 -7.93 2.42 -0.14
C ILE A 138 -9.37 2.95 -0.25
N THR A 139 -9.57 4.15 -0.78
CA THR A 139 -10.90 4.77 -0.90
C THR A 139 -11.79 4.03 -1.91
N PRO A 140 -11.37 3.80 -3.17
CA PRO A 140 -12.21 3.10 -4.14
C PRO A 140 -12.46 1.63 -3.75
N ILE A 141 -11.52 0.98 -3.07
CA ILE A 141 -11.72 -0.39 -2.57
C ILE A 141 -12.71 -0.40 -1.40
N THR A 142 -12.62 0.54 -0.47
CA THR A 142 -13.56 0.64 0.66
C THR A 142 -14.98 0.92 0.18
N SER A 143 -15.14 1.83 -0.79
CA SER A 143 -16.44 2.14 -1.39
C SER A 143 -17.04 0.94 -2.12
N ASP A 144 -16.22 0.18 -2.84
CA ASP A 144 -16.63 -0.98 -3.61
C ASP A 144 -17.03 -2.17 -2.71
N LEU A 145 -16.28 -2.39 -1.63
CA LEU A 145 -16.56 -3.48 -0.68
C LEU A 145 -17.75 -3.18 0.22
N PHE A 146 -17.84 -1.98 0.79
CA PHE A 146 -18.73 -1.68 1.91
C PHE A 146 -19.82 -0.65 1.60
N GLY A 147 -19.89 -0.15 0.35
CA GLY A 147 -20.90 0.79 -0.10
C GLY A 147 -20.45 2.25 -0.07
N ALA A 148 -21.01 3.02 -1.01
CA ALA A 148 -20.70 4.44 -1.17
C ALA A 148 -21.44 5.33 -0.15
N ALA A 149 -22.58 4.87 0.41
CA ALA A 149 -23.41 5.67 1.32
C ALA A 149 -22.67 6.00 2.63
N HIS A 150 -21.88 5.08 3.16
CA HIS A 150 -21.12 5.22 4.41
C HIS A 150 -19.60 5.26 4.19
N VAL A 151 -19.13 5.60 2.99
CA VAL A 151 -17.71 5.52 2.63
C VAL A 151 -16.81 6.34 3.54
N THR A 152 -17.23 7.52 3.97
CA THR A 152 -16.43 8.41 4.83
C THR A 152 -16.14 7.80 6.19
N GLU A 153 -17.14 7.18 6.82
CA GLU A 153 -16.99 6.51 8.11
C GLU A 153 -16.14 5.23 7.98
N ASN A 154 -16.41 4.44 6.96
CA ASN A 154 -15.72 3.19 6.67
C ASN A 154 -14.26 3.43 6.28
N TYR A 155 -13.99 4.48 5.50
CA TYR A 155 -12.64 4.91 5.15
C TYR A 155 -11.80 5.29 6.37
N GLY A 156 -12.38 6.03 7.32
CA GLY A 156 -11.67 6.41 8.55
C GLY A 156 -11.17 5.19 9.33
N VAL A 157 -11.98 4.13 9.44
CA VAL A 157 -11.58 2.89 10.11
C VAL A 157 -10.52 2.13 9.30
N MET A 158 -10.68 2.02 7.98
CA MET A 158 -9.68 1.40 7.10
C MET A 158 -8.35 2.14 7.13
N TYR A 159 -8.37 3.48 7.28
CA TYR A 159 -7.17 4.31 7.34
C TYR A 159 -6.35 4.14 8.62
N LEU A 160 -6.90 3.51 9.66
CA LEU A 160 -6.13 3.11 10.85
C LEU A 160 -4.98 2.16 10.50
N ALA A 161 -5.08 1.42 9.40
CA ALA A 161 -3.98 0.62 8.86
C ALA A 161 -2.71 1.46 8.60
N PHE A 162 -2.86 2.69 8.06
CA PHE A 162 -1.74 3.62 7.89
C PHE A 162 -1.15 4.12 9.20
N GLY A 163 -2.01 4.41 10.19
CA GLY A 163 -1.56 4.81 11.53
C GLY A 163 -0.72 3.71 12.19
N PHE A 164 -1.19 2.47 12.12
CA PHE A 164 -0.45 1.31 12.61
C PHE A 164 0.89 1.13 11.87
N ALA A 165 0.88 1.21 10.55
CA ALA A 165 2.08 1.12 9.72
C ALA A 165 3.12 2.19 10.07
N GLY A 166 2.66 3.43 10.28
CA GLY A 166 3.53 4.55 10.65
C GLY A 166 4.24 4.39 11.99
N LEU A 167 3.60 3.68 12.93
CA LEU A 167 4.19 3.38 14.23
C LEU A 167 5.06 2.11 14.18
N ALA A 168 4.54 1.02 13.63
CA ALA A 168 5.19 -0.28 13.65
C ALA A 168 6.38 -0.35 12.67
N GLY A 169 6.23 0.19 11.45
CA GLY A 169 7.23 0.08 10.40
C GLY A 169 8.61 0.57 10.79
N PRO A 170 8.78 1.85 11.18
CA PRO A 170 10.08 2.39 11.57
C PRO A 170 10.69 1.67 12.78
N GLN A 171 9.87 1.29 13.76
CA GLN A 171 10.37 0.61 14.96
C GLN A 171 10.89 -0.80 14.68
N ILE A 172 10.20 -1.55 13.80
CA ILE A 172 10.66 -2.86 13.35
C ILE A 172 11.97 -2.70 12.59
N ALA A 173 12.06 -1.73 11.68
CA ALA A 173 13.26 -1.48 10.90
C ALA A 173 14.48 -1.18 11.77
N VAL A 174 14.36 -0.25 12.73
CA VAL A 174 15.46 0.11 13.65
C VAL A 174 15.90 -1.07 14.52
N LYS A 175 14.98 -1.92 14.97
CA LYS A 175 15.33 -3.09 15.78
C LYS A 175 16.05 -4.19 15.00
N LEU A 176 15.82 -4.26 13.71
CA LEU A 176 16.39 -5.27 12.82
C LEU A 176 17.65 -4.79 12.09
N SER A 177 17.89 -3.47 12.04
CA SER A 177 19.16 -2.91 11.57
C SER A 177 20.19 -2.97 12.68
N THR A 178 21.25 -3.75 12.49
CA THR A 178 22.31 -3.90 13.47
C THR A 178 23.66 -3.59 12.81
N GLY A 179 24.29 -2.49 13.24
CA GLY A 179 25.66 -2.17 12.79
C GLY A 179 25.82 -1.89 11.29
N GLY A 180 24.78 -1.34 10.62
CA GLY A 180 24.82 -1.04 9.18
C GLY A 180 24.35 -2.20 8.28
N ASP A 181 24.05 -3.36 8.85
CA ASP A 181 23.43 -4.47 8.10
C ASP A 181 21.92 -4.38 8.16
N TYR A 182 21.31 -4.14 7.00
CA TYR A 182 19.86 -4.03 6.80
C TYR A 182 19.24 -5.29 6.17
N SER A 183 20.02 -6.35 5.94
CA SER A 183 19.55 -7.57 5.26
C SER A 183 18.36 -8.20 5.97
N MET A 184 18.41 -8.27 7.31
CA MET A 184 17.32 -8.80 8.13
C MET A 184 16.06 -7.90 8.06
N ALA A 185 16.25 -6.58 7.98
CA ALA A 185 15.13 -5.65 7.80
C ALA A 185 14.47 -5.82 6.42
N PHE A 186 15.26 -5.99 5.37
CA PHE A 186 14.74 -6.23 4.01
C PHE A 186 14.03 -7.58 3.89
N LEU A 187 14.59 -8.65 4.48
CA LEU A 187 13.92 -9.97 4.51
C LEU A 187 12.61 -9.93 5.28
N THR A 188 12.56 -9.21 6.40
CA THR A 188 11.33 -9.05 7.17
C THR A 188 10.30 -8.21 6.40
N ALA A 189 10.72 -7.14 5.74
CA ALA A 189 9.85 -6.34 4.88
C ALA A 189 9.31 -7.17 3.70
N CYS A 190 10.15 -8.02 3.10
CA CYS A 190 9.76 -8.98 2.06
C CYS A 190 8.69 -9.96 2.58
N ALA A 191 8.88 -10.55 3.76
CA ALA A 191 7.92 -11.47 4.36
C ALA A 191 6.58 -10.78 4.68
N ILE A 192 6.61 -9.57 5.24
CA ILE A 192 5.41 -8.77 5.53
C ILE A 192 4.68 -8.41 4.22
N SER A 193 5.41 -8.00 3.17
CA SER A 193 4.84 -7.73 1.85
C SER A 193 4.22 -8.99 1.22
N ALA A 194 4.85 -10.15 1.38
CA ALA A 194 4.32 -11.41 0.88
C ALA A 194 2.99 -11.78 1.56
N VAL A 195 2.87 -11.57 2.86
CA VAL A 195 1.59 -11.73 3.57
C VAL A 195 0.55 -10.75 3.05
N ALA A 196 0.90 -9.47 2.86
CA ALA A 196 0.00 -8.47 2.28
C ALA A 196 -0.47 -8.88 0.87
N PHE A 197 0.43 -9.40 0.04
CA PHE A 197 0.12 -9.89 -1.30
C PHE A 197 -0.86 -11.07 -1.28
N VAL A 198 -0.63 -12.06 -0.42
CA VAL A 198 -1.55 -13.20 -0.25
C VAL A 198 -2.93 -12.72 0.22
N MET A 199 -2.99 -11.80 1.16
CA MET A 199 -4.26 -11.22 1.63
C MET A 199 -4.98 -10.45 0.52
N ALA A 200 -4.26 -9.68 -0.30
CA ALA A 200 -4.83 -8.99 -1.46
C ALA A 200 -5.41 -9.97 -2.48
N LEU A 201 -4.75 -11.10 -2.75
CA LEU A 201 -5.27 -12.17 -3.61
C LEU A 201 -6.53 -12.82 -3.02
N ILE A 202 -6.60 -13.01 -1.71
CA ILE A 202 -7.80 -13.55 -1.03
C ILE A 202 -8.97 -12.58 -1.17
N VAL A 203 -8.74 -11.26 -0.98
CA VAL A 203 -9.77 -10.23 -1.21
C VAL A 203 -10.31 -10.35 -2.64
N ARG A 204 -9.41 -10.37 -3.62
CA ARG A 204 -9.77 -10.48 -5.04
C ARG A 204 -10.62 -11.72 -5.31
N ARG A 205 -10.20 -12.90 -4.86
CA ARG A 205 -10.92 -14.16 -5.07
C ARG A 205 -12.30 -14.15 -4.42
N LYS A 206 -12.43 -13.66 -3.19
CA LYS A 206 -13.72 -13.58 -2.50
C LYS A 206 -14.69 -12.64 -3.19
N VAL A 207 -14.22 -11.48 -3.66
CA VAL A 207 -15.05 -10.54 -4.41
C VAL A 207 -15.54 -11.16 -5.72
N GLN A 208 -14.65 -11.81 -6.48
CA GLN A 208 -15.03 -12.49 -7.71
C GLN A 208 -16.07 -13.59 -7.45
N ALA A 209 -15.94 -14.36 -6.37
CA ALA A 209 -16.91 -15.39 -6.02
C ALA A 209 -18.29 -14.82 -5.70
N VAL A 210 -18.37 -13.64 -5.06
CA VAL A 210 -19.66 -12.96 -4.76
C VAL A 210 -20.28 -12.35 -6.01
N ILE A 211 -19.50 -11.87 -6.97
CA ILE A 211 -20.02 -11.27 -8.21
C ILE A 211 -20.58 -12.33 -9.17
N HIS A 212 -20.03 -13.56 -9.11
CA HIS A 212 -20.43 -14.67 -9.99
C HIS A 212 -21.47 -15.63 -9.37
N SER A 213 -21.87 -15.42 -8.10
CA SER A 213 -22.96 -16.12 -7.43
C SER A 213 -24.29 -15.37 -7.58
#